data_71ec501f1300f1da0512cc4bfc85537f
#
_entry.id   71ec501f1300f1da0512cc4bfc85537f
#
_cell.length_a   1.000
_cell.length_b   1.000
_cell.length_c   1.000
_cell.angle_alpha   90.00
_cell.angle_beta   90.00
_cell.angle_gamma   90.00
#
_symmetry.space_group_name_H-M   'P 1'
#
loop_
_entity.id
_entity.type
_entity.pdbx_description
1 polymer ?
#
loop_
_entity_poly.entity_id
_entity_poly.type
_entity_poly.pdbx_seq_one_letter_code
_entity_poly.pdbx_strand_id
1 'polypeptide(L)'
;MINNIYKIISILIFSLFCFNAHSAESFNFDVTQLEILENGNKFKGKEKGTITSNDGVVINADEFEYDKILDILNASGNVKINDTKNDYVIYTDKATYNKREEIIFTENGSKGISLKDDIVITAKNFQYYKSLNKILAKNNVIVHDKKRNYKLFSDFMEYLRNDGKIFTEENSKGIDLNDQTIILADNFEYNILE
;
A
#
# COMPACT_ATOMS: atom_id res chain seq x y z
N MET A 1 35.72 26.89 43.28
CA MET A 1 35.63 25.52 42.76
C MET A 1 34.20 25.13 42.32
N ILE A 2 33.19 25.48 43.08
CA ILE A 2 31.75 25.15 42.81
C ILE A 2 31.26 25.73 41.45
N ASN A 3 31.59 27.00 41.10
CA ASN A 3 31.14 27.64 39.87
C ASN A 3 31.64 26.98 38.58
N ASN A 4 32.74 26.27 38.61
CA ASN A 4 33.28 25.58 37.44
C ASN A 4 32.57 24.23 37.20
N ILE A 5 32.08 23.61 38.28
CA ILE A 5 31.33 22.35 38.21
C ILE A 5 30.00 22.56 37.48
N TYR A 6 29.25 23.66 37.79
CA TYR A 6 27.99 23.99 37.13
C TYR A 6 28.17 24.32 35.66
N LYS A 7 29.28 24.95 35.26
CA LYS A 7 29.59 25.21 33.85
C LYS A 7 29.87 23.91 33.09
N ILE A 8 30.59 22.97 33.69
CA ILE A 8 30.89 21.67 33.08
C ILE A 8 29.59 20.83 32.95
N ILE A 9 28.76 20.81 33.98
CA ILE A 9 27.46 20.12 33.95
C ILE A 9 26.53 20.73 32.91
N SER A 10 26.47 22.08 32.78
CA SER A 10 25.66 22.74 31.77
C SER A 10 26.12 22.43 30.34
N ILE A 11 27.43 22.33 30.07
CA ILE A 11 27.97 21.95 28.78
C ILE A 11 27.68 20.47 28.47
N LEU A 12 27.78 19.60 29.46
CA LEU A 12 27.47 18.17 29.30
C LEU A 12 25.98 17.93 29.00
N ILE A 13 25.08 18.68 29.66
CA ILE A 13 23.63 18.59 29.42
C ILE A 13 23.29 19.13 28.01
N PHE A 14 23.94 20.23 27.57
CA PHE A 14 23.71 20.78 26.23
C PHE A 14 24.21 19.86 25.11
N SER A 15 25.29 19.12 25.31
CA SER A 15 25.79 18.14 24.33
C SER A 15 24.89 16.90 24.17
N LEU A 16 24.07 16.59 25.17
CA LEU A 16 23.10 15.47 25.11
C LEU A 16 21.85 15.81 24.27
N PHE A 17 21.59 17.08 24.00
CA PHE A 17 20.47 17.50 23.14
C PHE A 17 20.79 17.61 21.64
N CYS A 18 22.05 17.42 21.25
CA CYS A 18 22.46 17.43 19.83
C CYS A 18 22.40 16.03 19.19
N PHE A 19 21.48 15.15 19.59
CA PHE A 19 21.12 14.04 18.75
C PHE A 19 20.33 14.60 17.59
N ASN A 20 21.01 14.84 16.47
CA ASN A 20 20.35 14.94 15.19
C ASN A 20 19.56 13.66 15.00
N ALA A 21 18.26 13.68 15.23
CA ALA A 21 17.38 12.66 14.73
C ALA A 21 17.49 12.70 13.20
N HIS A 22 18.38 11.89 12.64
CA HIS A 22 18.34 11.57 11.24
C HIS A 22 17.02 10.83 11.07
N SER A 23 16.01 11.55 10.63
CA SER A 23 14.81 10.92 10.08
C SER A 23 15.32 10.02 8.96
N ALA A 24 15.22 8.71 9.13
CA ALA A 24 15.49 7.78 8.06
C ALA A 24 14.64 8.20 6.86
N GLU A 25 15.25 8.31 5.68
CA GLU A 25 14.50 8.65 4.47
C GLU A 25 13.36 7.66 4.28
N SER A 26 12.16 8.18 4.02
CA SER A 26 10.96 7.34 3.86
C SER A 26 11.06 6.45 2.63
N PHE A 27 11.79 6.91 1.60
CA PHE A 27 11.95 6.23 0.32
C PHE A 27 13.39 6.27 -0.18
N ASN A 28 13.84 5.16 -0.76
CA ASN A 28 15.05 5.05 -1.55
C ASN A 28 14.68 4.97 -3.04
N PHE A 29 15.35 5.78 -3.87
CA PHE A 29 15.07 5.94 -5.30
C PHE A 29 16.16 5.27 -6.12
N ASP A 30 15.77 4.31 -6.95
CA ASP A 30 16.58 3.72 -8.02
C ASP A 30 15.87 3.99 -9.35
N VAL A 31 16.12 5.16 -9.91
CA VAL A 31 15.45 5.69 -11.10
C VAL A 31 16.47 6.17 -12.12
N THR A 32 16.13 6.06 -13.41
CA THR A 32 17.04 6.44 -14.51
C THR A 32 17.34 7.93 -14.51
N GLN A 33 16.33 8.76 -14.28
CA GLN A 33 16.45 10.22 -14.16
C GLN A 33 15.76 10.69 -12.89
N LEU A 34 16.47 11.48 -12.07
CA LEU A 34 15.94 12.11 -10.87
C LEU A 34 16.09 13.62 -10.94
N GLU A 35 14.98 14.32 -10.87
CA GLU A 35 14.90 15.76 -10.77
C GLU A 35 14.54 16.14 -9.33
N ILE A 36 15.36 17.00 -8.71
CA ILE A 36 15.13 17.48 -7.34
C ILE A 36 14.65 18.91 -7.41
N LEU A 37 13.49 19.18 -6.86
CA LEU A 37 12.79 20.45 -6.90
C LEU A 37 12.55 21.01 -5.49
N GLU A 38 12.17 22.27 -5.41
CA GLU A 38 11.75 22.93 -4.17
C GLU A 38 12.75 22.74 -3.02
N ASN A 39 14.05 22.99 -3.30
CA ASN A 39 15.14 22.85 -2.33
C ASN A 39 15.22 21.45 -1.66
N GLY A 40 14.89 20.38 -2.42
CA GLY A 40 14.93 19.01 -1.91
C GLY A 40 13.65 18.53 -1.24
N ASN A 41 12.54 19.25 -1.41
CA ASN A 41 11.24 18.86 -0.87
C ASN A 41 10.41 18.05 -1.86
N LYS A 42 10.71 18.14 -3.16
CA LYS A 42 10.05 17.34 -4.20
C LYS A 42 11.05 16.61 -5.09
N PHE A 43 10.70 15.39 -5.44
CA PHE A 43 11.49 14.50 -6.28
C PHE A 43 10.63 14.00 -7.42
N LYS A 44 11.14 14.07 -8.66
CA LYS A 44 10.51 13.51 -9.85
C LYS A 44 11.44 12.50 -10.50
N GLY A 45 10.98 11.25 -10.60
CA GLY A 45 11.65 10.19 -11.33
C GLY A 45 11.00 9.97 -12.68
N LYS A 46 11.79 9.78 -13.73
CA LYS A 46 11.34 9.52 -15.10
C LYS A 46 12.06 8.32 -15.70
N GLU A 47 11.51 7.78 -16.80
CA GLU A 47 12.13 6.72 -17.61
C GLU A 47 12.30 5.38 -16.87
N LYS A 48 11.27 5.00 -16.11
CA LYS A 48 11.22 3.79 -15.29
C LYS A 48 12.16 3.83 -14.08
N GLY A 49 11.76 3.10 -13.07
CA GLY A 49 12.56 2.95 -11.88
C GLY A 49 11.89 2.10 -10.82
N THR A 50 12.60 2.01 -9.70
CA THR A 50 12.13 1.31 -8.50
C THR A 50 12.28 2.25 -7.32
N ILE A 51 11.23 2.37 -6.53
CA ILE A 51 11.26 3.06 -5.26
C ILE A 51 10.99 2.05 -4.16
N THR A 52 11.85 2.04 -3.15
CA THR A 52 11.72 1.17 -1.98
C THR A 52 11.48 2.00 -0.75
N SER A 53 10.40 1.72 -0.04
CA SER A 53 10.11 2.34 1.24
C SER A 53 10.82 1.63 2.40
N ASN A 54 11.08 2.34 3.47
CA ASN A 54 11.74 1.79 4.65
C ASN A 54 10.91 0.74 5.42
N ASP A 55 9.63 0.57 5.09
CA ASP A 55 8.71 -0.42 5.65
C ASP A 55 8.44 -1.63 4.75
N GLY A 56 9.23 -1.79 3.69
CA GLY A 56 9.25 -2.99 2.85
C GLY A 56 8.32 -2.99 1.65
N VAL A 57 7.78 -1.82 1.26
CA VAL A 57 7.04 -1.67 0.00
C VAL A 57 8.00 -1.34 -1.13
N VAL A 58 7.94 -2.10 -2.21
CA VAL A 58 8.71 -1.88 -3.44
C VAL A 58 7.75 -1.49 -4.55
N ILE A 59 7.96 -0.32 -5.17
CA ILE A 59 7.12 0.22 -6.23
C ILE A 59 7.95 0.38 -7.49
N ASN A 60 7.51 -0.28 -8.57
CA ASN A 60 8.06 -0.10 -9.92
C ASN A 60 7.04 0.69 -10.73
N ALA A 61 7.48 1.67 -11.51
CA ALA A 61 6.63 2.46 -12.40
C ALA A 61 7.45 3.16 -13.48
N ASP A 62 6.78 3.78 -14.44
CA ASP A 62 7.44 4.56 -15.49
C ASP A 62 7.79 5.97 -14.99
N GLU A 63 6.95 6.54 -14.11
CA GLU A 63 7.15 7.88 -13.54
C GLU A 63 6.80 7.92 -12.06
N PHE A 64 7.49 8.82 -11.32
CA PHE A 64 7.29 9.05 -9.89
C PHE A 64 7.29 10.53 -9.56
N GLU A 65 6.48 10.91 -8.58
CA GLU A 65 6.54 12.20 -7.92
C GLU A 65 6.39 12.02 -6.41
N TYR A 66 7.40 12.44 -5.65
CA TYR A 66 7.41 12.35 -4.20
C TYR A 66 7.44 13.73 -3.58
N ASP A 67 6.47 14.02 -2.70
CA ASP A 67 6.45 15.19 -1.84
C ASP A 67 6.93 14.78 -0.43
N LYS A 68 8.14 15.23 -0.07
CA LYS A 68 8.77 14.88 1.21
C LYS A 68 8.07 15.52 2.40
N ILE A 69 7.45 16.70 2.21
CA ILE A 69 6.75 17.42 3.28
C ILE A 69 5.45 16.68 3.63
N LEU A 70 4.72 16.24 2.63
CA LEU A 70 3.46 15.49 2.81
C LEU A 70 3.70 14.01 3.07
N ASP A 71 4.88 13.50 2.72
CA ASP A 71 5.25 12.08 2.70
C ASP A 71 4.33 11.24 1.79
N ILE A 72 4.05 11.82 0.61
CA ILE A 72 3.17 11.24 -0.42
C ILE A 72 3.99 10.92 -1.66
N LEU A 73 3.93 9.67 -2.11
CA LEU A 73 4.50 9.19 -3.35
C LEU A 73 3.39 8.89 -4.36
N ASN A 74 3.44 9.54 -5.52
CA ASN A 74 2.63 9.22 -6.68
C ASN A 74 3.48 8.41 -7.68
N ALA A 75 2.90 7.36 -8.22
CA ALA A 75 3.51 6.52 -9.25
C ALA A 75 2.55 6.36 -10.43
N SER A 76 3.04 6.43 -11.66
CA SER A 76 2.23 6.30 -12.86
C SER A 76 2.94 5.53 -13.98
N GLY A 77 2.14 4.87 -14.80
CA GLY A 77 2.57 4.01 -15.90
C GLY A 77 3.12 2.65 -15.43
N ASN A 78 2.45 1.57 -15.82
CA ASN A 78 2.86 0.19 -15.52
C ASN A 78 3.21 -0.06 -14.04
N VAL A 79 2.44 0.50 -13.12
CA VAL A 79 2.72 0.44 -11.69
C VAL A 79 2.58 -0.98 -11.16
N LYS A 80 3.65 -1.47 -10.53
CA LYS A 80 3.65 -2.70 -9.75
C LYS A 80 4.11 -2.40 -8.33
N ILE A 81 3.27 -2.68 -7.36
CA ILE A 81 3.56 -2.52 -5.94
C ILE A 81 3.70 -3.90 -5.32
N ASN A 82 4.79 -4.13 -4.61
CA ASN A 82 5.04 -5.35 -3.87
C ASN A 82 5.23 -5.02 -2.39
N ASP A 83 4.26 -5.39 -1.56
CA ASP A 83 4.41 -5.37 -0.11
C ASP A 83 4.91 -6.74 0.35
N THR A 84 6.22 -6.85 0.49
CA THR A 84 6.89 -8.11 0.84
C THR A 84 6.57 -8.55 2.27
N LYS A 85 6.22 -7.62 3.14
CA LYS A 85 5.90 -7.90 4.55
C LYS A 85 4.52 -8.54 4.71
N ASN A 86 3.57 -8.11 3.88
CA ASN A 86 2.19 -8.58 3.92
C ASN A 86 1.84 -9.54 2.77
N ASP A 87 2.79 -9.95 1.94
CA ASP A 87 2.60 -10.85 0.79
C ASP A 87 1.51 -10.36 -0.18
N TYR A 88 1.50 -9.04 -0.47
CA TYR A 88 0.61 -8.46 -1.48
C TYR A 88 1.36 -7.96 -2.70
N VAL A 89 0.77 -8.19 -3.88
CA VAL A 89 1.20 -7.56 -5.14
C VAL A 89 0.01 -6.84 -5.75
N ILE A 90 0.21 -5.56 -6.12
CA ILE A 90 -0.82 -4.76 -6.79
C ILE A 90 -0.28 -4.28 -8.13
N TYR A 91 -1.08 -4.42 -9.19
CA TYR A 91 -0.84 -3.89 -10.52
C TYR A 91 -1.91 -2.85 -10.83
N THR A 92 -1.51 -1.71 -11.38
CA THR A 92 -2.39 -0.59 -11.72
C THR A 92 -1.69 0.35 -12.69
N ASP A 93 -2.42 1.30 -13.28
CA ASP A 93 -1.81 2.36 -14.09
C ASP A 93 -1.38 3.55 -13.23
N LYS A 94 -2.02 3.75 -12.06
CA LYS A 94 -1.72 4.88 -11.19
C LYS A 94 -1.93 4.52 -9.72
N ALA A 95 -0.98 4.91 -8.88
CA ALA A 95 -1.06 4.73 -7.44
C ALA A 95 -0.56 5.96 -6.69
N THR A 96 -1.13 6.19 -5.52
CA THR A 96 -0.69 7.16 -4.52
C THR A 96 -0.44 6.44 -3.21
N TYR A 97 0.78 6.52 -2.69
CA TYR A 97 1.12 6.00 -1.38
C TYR A 97 1.26 7.14 -0.37
N ASN A 98 0.29 7.27 0.54
CA ASN A 98 0.41 8.09 1.72
C ASN A 98 1.19 7.30 2.79
N LYS A 99 2.46 7.62 2.94
CA LYS A 99 3.38 6.87 3.80
C LYS A 99 3.07 7.05 5.29
N ARG A 100 2.60 8.24 5.69
CA ARG A 100 2.25 8.52 7.10
C ARG A 100 1.06 7.71 7.59
N GLU A 101 0.08 7.53 6.72
CA GLU A 101 -1.13 6.76 7.01
C GLU A 101 -0.98 5.29 6.67
N GLU A 102 0.09 4.91 5.98
CA GLU A 102 0.32 3.57 5.42
C GLU A 102 -0.83 3.10 4.52
N ILE A 103 -1.35 4.02 3.69
CA ILE A 103 -2.46 3.75 2.77
C ILE A 103 -1.98 3.90 1.33
N ILE A 104 -2.28 2.90 0.52
CA ILE A 104 -2.06 2.93 -0.93
C ILE A 104 -3.42 3.03 -1.62
N PHE A 105 -3.58 4.08 -2.43
CA PHE A 105 -4.75 4.28 -3.30
C PHE A 105 -4.37 3.92 -4.72
N THR A 106 -5.29 3.30 -5.46
CA THR A 106 -5.13 3.03 -6.90
C THR A 106 -6.33 3.50 -7.69
N GLU A 107 -6.12 3.82 -8.95
CA GLU A 107 -7.16 4.33 -9.85
C GLU A 107 -7.07 3.65 -11.23
N ASN A 108 -8.20 3.69 -11.98
CA ASN A 108 -8.28 3.31 -13.40
C ASN A 108 -8.02 1.82 -13.72
N GLY A 109 -8.44 0.94 -12.83
CA GLY A 109 -8.27 -0.49 -12.98
C GLY A 109 -7.07 -1.01 -12.21
N SER A 110 -7.37 -1.94 -11.32
CA SER A 110 -6.37 -2.50 -10.42
C SER A 110 -6.57 -3.99 -10.24
N LYS A 111 -5.46 -4.70 -10.07
CA LYS A 111 -5.42 -6.12 -9.76
C LYS A 111 -4.55 -6.32 -8.53
N GLY A 112 -5.15 -6.73 -7.42
CA GLY A 112 -4.47 -7.14 -6.19
C GLY A 112 -4.35 -8.66 -6.11
N ILE A 113 -3.22 -9.14 -5.59
CA ILE A 113 -2.96 -10.56 -5.37
C ILE A 113 -2.48 -10.74 -3.94
N SER A 114 -3.24 -11.50 -3.14
CA SER A 114 -2.76 -12.03 -1.87
C SER A 114 -2.02 -13.34 -2.15
N LEU A 115 -0.69 -13.31 -2.06
CA LEU A 115 0.13 -14.48 -2.41
C LEU A 115 -0.07 -15.63 -1.43
N LYS A 116 -0.22 -15.33 -0.14
CA LYS A 116 -0.44 -16.33 0.91
C LYS A 116 -1.78 -17.04 0.76
N ASP A 117 -2.82 -16.28 0.44
CA ASP A 117 -4.21 -16.81 0.42
C ASP A 117 -4.61 -17.29 -0.97
N ASP A 118 -3.81 -17.00 -2.01
CA ASP A 118 -4.08 -17.24 -3.43
C ASP A 118 -5.40 -16.63 -3.90
N ILE A 119 -5.65 -15.41 -3.40
CA ILE A 119 -6.81 -14.61 -3.76
C ILE A 119 -6.38 -13.53 -4.74
N VAL A 120 -7.12 -13.41 -5.83
CA VAL A 120 -6.99 -12.34 -6.82
C VAL A 120 -8.22 -11.44 -6.74
N ILE A 121 -7.99 -10.14 -6.59
CA ILE A 121 -9.04 -9.12 -6.58
C ILE A 121 -8.81 -8.20 -7.76
N THR A 122 -9.84 -7.93 -8.54
CA THR A 122 -9.83 -6.88 -9.58
C THR A 122 -10.95 -5.90 -9.30
N ALA A 123 -10.69 -4.62 -9.49
CA ALA A 123 -11.67 -3.55 -9.36
C ALA A 123 -11.19 -2.29 -10.07
N LYS A 124 -12.07 -1.28 -10.19
CA LYS A 124 -11.67 0.01 -10.75
C LYS A 124 -10.75 0.78 -9.79
N ASN A 125 -11.01 0.70 -8.49
CA ASN A 125 -10.27 1.44 -7.48
C ASN A 125 -9.99 0.57 -6.25
N PHE A 126 -8.78 0.69 -5.68
CA PHE A 126 -8.41 0.09 -4.40
C PHE A 126 -8.01 1.15 -3.38
N GLN A 127 -8.23 0.81 -2.11
CA GLN A 127 -7.59 1.41 -0.95
C GLN A 127 -6.99 0.27 -0.13
N TYR A 128 -5.68 0.18 -0.11
CA TYR A 128 -4.96 -0.81 0.68
C TYR A 128 -4.44 -0.17 1.97
N TYR A 129 -5.00 -0.54 3.10
CA TYR A 129 -4.60 -0.15 4.45
C TYR A 129 -3.57 -1.15 4.96
N LYS A 130 -2.32 -0.81 4.79
CA LYS A 130 -1.18 -1.70 5.03
C LYS A 130 -1.08 -2.16 6.49
N SER A 131 -1.18 -1.22 7.45
CA SER A 131 -1.13 -1.48 8.89
C SER A 131 -2.27 -2.37 9.39
N LEU A 132 -3.43 -2.27 8.76
CA LEU A 132 -4.62 -3.07 9.08
C LEU A 132 -4.71 -4.38 8.30
N ASN A 133 -3.82 -4.57 7.31
CA ASN A 133 -3.85 -5.70 6.39
C ASN A 133 -5.23 -5.84 5.71
N LYS A 134 -5.78 -4.68 5.28
CA LYS A 134 -7.14 -4.54 4.77
C LYS A 134 -7.16 -3.93 3.38
N ILE A 135 -8.02 -4.47 2.50
CA ILE A 135 -8.28 -3.89 1.18
C ILE A 135 -9.77 -3.52 1.07
N LEU A 136 -10.03 -2.29 0.64
CA LEU A 136 -11.33 -1.87 0.11
C LEU A 136 -11.21 -1.81 -1.41
N ALA A 137 -12.17 -2.40 -2.10
CA ALA A 137 -12.27 -2.35 -3.56
C ALA A 137 -13.64 -1.83 -3.98
N LYS A 138 -13.68 -0.99 -5.02
CA LYS A 138 -14.91 -0.36 -5.50
C LYS A 138 -15.00 -0.40 -7.02
N ASN A 139 -16.23 -0.53 -7.48
CA ASN A 139 -16.67 -0.54 -8.87
C ASN A 139 -16.15 -1.75 -9.66
N ASN A 140 -17.07 -2.60 -10.07
CA ASN A 140 -16.82 -3.82 -10.83
C ASN A 140 -15.80 -4.76 -10.12
N VAL A 141 -16.07 -5.03 -8.85
CA VAL A 141 -15.21 -5.91 -8.05
C VAL A 141 -15.42 -7.35 -8.45
N ILE A 142 -14.29 -8.04 -8.68
CA ILE A 142 -14.26 -9.50 -8.85
C ILE A 142 -13.21 -10.03 -7.90
N VAL A 143 -13.62 -10.94 -7.03
CA VAL A 143 -12.72 -11.73 -6.19
C VAL A 143 -12.66 -13.13 -6.76
N HIS A 144 -11.46 -13.69 -6.89
CA HIS A 144 -11.24 -15.07 -7.26
C HIS A 144 -10.39 -15.75 -6.19
N ASP A 145 -11.03 -16.57 -5.37
CA ASP A 145 -10.35 -17.52 -4.50
C ASP A 145 -9.97 -18.74 -5.34
N LYS A 146 -8.69 -18.85 -5.67
CA LYS A 146 -8.19 -19.93 -6.53
C LYS A 146 -8.08 -21.26 -5.77
N LYS A 147 -7.86 -21.21 -4.46
CA LYS A 147 -7.78 -22.43 -3.63
C LYS A 147 -9.11 -23.16 -3.55
N ARG A 148 -10.21 -22.39 -3.41
CA ARG A 148 -11.57 -22.95 -3.29
C ARG A 148 -12.32 -22.98 -4.60
N ASN A 149 -11.71 -22.43 -5.66
CA ASN A 149 -12.31 -22.32 -6.98
C ASN A 149 -13.65 -21.56 -6.96
N TYR A 150 -13.68 -20.43 -6.22
CA TYR A 150 -14.85 -19.61 -5.99
C TYR A 150 -14.68 -18.19 -6.50
N LYS A 151 -15.74 -17.57 -7.05
CA LYS A 151 -15.74 -16.17 -7.47
C LYS A 151 -16.84 -15.38 -6.79
N LEU A 152 -16.50 -14.17 -6.35
CA LEU A 152 -17.45 -13.16 -5.90
C LEU A 152 -17.42 -11.97 -6.86
N PHE A 153 -18.58 -11.39 -7.10
CA PHE A 153 -18.78 -10.16 -7.88
C PHE A 153 -19.59 -9.20 -7.03
N SER A 154 -19.26 -7.90 -7.08
CA SER A 154 -19.98 -6.85 -6.36
C SER A 154 -19.57 -5.46 -6.85
N ASP A 155 -20.23 -4.42 -6.37
CA ASP A 155 -19.79 -3.04 -6.58
C ASP A 155 -18.89 -2.52 -5.45
N PHE A 156 -18.96 -3.15 -4.28
CA PHE A 156 -18.09 -2.87 -3.14
C PHE A 156 -17.60 -4.16 -2.46
N MET A 157 -16.34 -4.14 -2.00
CA MET A 157 -15.76 -5.24 -1.24
C MET A 157 -14.80 -4.72 -0.16
N GLU A 158 -14.86 -5.34 1.01
CA GLU A 158 -13.88 -5.22 2.07
C GLU A 158 -13.23 -6.58 2.34
N TYR A 159 -11.91 -6.65 2.25
CA TYR A 159 -11.13 -7.83 2.61
C TYR A 159 -10.35 -7.57 3.89
N LEU A 160 -10.74 -8.24 4.96
CA LEU A 160 -10.09 -8.25 6.27
C LEU A 160 -9.23 -9.52 6.37
N ARG A 161 -7.98 -9.40 5.92
CA ARG A 161 -7.12 -10.57 5.79
C ARG A 161 -6.78 -11.22 7.12
N ASN A 162 -6.57 -10.43 8.17
CA ASN A 162 -6.26 -10.97 9.49
C ASN A 162 -7.39 -11.82 10.05
N ASP A 163 -8.63 -11.50 9.70
CA ASP A 163 -9.83 -12.21 10.10
C ASP A 163 -10.21 -13.33 9.11
N GLY A 164 -9.54 -13.38 7.96
CA GLY A 164 -9.84 -14.30 6.89
C GLY A 164 -11.23 -14.09 6.28
N LYS A 165 -11.72 -12.84 6.24
CA LYS A 165 -13.08 -12.51 5.83
C LYS A 165 -13.12 -11.56 4.65
N ILE A 166 -14.04 -11.81 3.74
CA ILE A 166 -14.40 -10.92 2.64
C ILE A 166 -15.88 -10.58 2.77
N PHE A 167 -16.16 -9.29 2.84
CA PHE A 167 -17.52 -8.75 2.80
C PHE A 167 -17.74 -8.11 1.43
N THR A 168 -18.91 -8.34 0.85
CA THR A 168 -19.34 -7.67 -0.38
C THR A 168 -20.66 -6.97 -0.16
N GLU A 169 -20.86 -5.85 -0.84
CA GLU A 169 -22.10 -5.07 -0.80
C GLU A 169 -22.45 -4.64 -2.21
N GLU A 170 -23.74 -4.47 -2.45
CA GLU A 170 -24.34 -4.00 -3.72
C GLU A 170 -24.12 -4.99 -4.88
N ASN A 171 -25.20 -5.48 -5.44
CA ASN A 171 -25.23 -6.35 -6.61
C ASN A 171 -24.32 -7.59 -6.45
N SER A 172 -24.37 -8.22 -5.29
CA SER A 172 -23.43 -9.29 -4.96
C SER A 172 -23.85 -10.61 -5.60
N LYS A 173 -22.86 -11.35 -6.16
CA LYS A 173 -23.01 -12.65 -6.79
C LYS A 173 -21.86 -13.54 -6.41
N GLY A 174 -22.17 -14.73 -5.90
CA GLY A 174 -21.20 -15.81 -5.67
C GLY A 174 -21.34 -16.92 -6.73
N ILE A 175 -20.21 -17.46 -7.17
CA ILE A 175 -20.17 -18.63 -8.09
C ILE A 175 -19.19 -19.64 -7.54
N ASP A 176 -19.67 -20.83 -7.23
CA ASP A 176 -18.81 -22.00 -7.08
C ASP A 176 -18.48 -22.54 -8.47
N LEU A 177 -17.19 -22.53 -8.83
CA LEU A 177 -16.75 -22.96 -10.15
C LEU A 177 -16.62 -24.49 -10.25
N ASN A 178 -16.72 -25.26 -9.13
CA ASN A 178 -16.63 -26.71 -9.15
C ASN A 178 -17.92 -27.33 -9.67
N ASP A 179 -19.07 -26.83 -9.22
CA ASP A 179 -20.39 -27.35 -9.58
C ASP A 179 -21.28 -26.35 -10.32
N GLN A 180 -20.77 -25.14 -10.59
CA GLN A 180 -21.47 -24.03 -11.27
C GLN A 180 -22.65 -23.46 -10.48
N THR A 181 -22.71 -23.71 -9.17
CA THR A 181 -23.73 -23.12 -8.31
C THR A 181 -23.59 -21.60 -8.28
N ILE A 182 -24.71 -20.89 -8.47
CA ILE A 182 -24.77 -19.43 -8.44
C ILE A 182 -25.67 -18.99 -7.30
N ILE A 183 -25.17 -18.07 -6.48
CA ILE A 183 -25.91 -17.44 -5.39
C ILE A 183 -25.96 -15.94 -5.67
N LEU A 184 -27.15 -15.35 -5.57
CA LEU A 184 -27.38 -13.91 -5.68
C LEU A 184 -27.85 -13.39 -4.33
N ALA A 185 -27.27 -12.27 -3.89
CA ALA A 185 -27.64 -11.60 -2.65
C ALA A 185 -27.28 -10.12 -2.72
N ASP A 186 -27.83 -9.29 -1.83
CA ASP A 186 -27.43 -7.89 -1.73
C ASP A 186 -26.01 -7.76 -1.16
N ASN A 187 -25.64 -8.70 -0.26
CA ASN A 187 -24.31 -8.78 0.35
C ASN A 187 -23.92 -10.23 0.65
N PHE A 188 -22.60 -10.46 0.77
CA PHE A 188 -22.02 -11.71 1.25
C PHE A 188 -21.02 -11.45 2.37
N GLU A 189 -20.96 -12.37 3.31
CA GLU A 189 -19.80 -12.63 4.13
C GLU A 189 -19.18 -13.94 3.66
N TYR A 190 -17.94 -13.91 3.21
CA TYR A 190 -17.19 -15.07 2.73
C TYR A 190 -16.00 -15.32 3.64
N ASN A 191 -15.92 -16.50 4.24
CA ASN A 191 -14.85 -16.89 5.16
C ASN A 191 -13.81 -17.72 4.41
N ILE A 192 -12.58 -17.25 4.34
CA ILE A 192 -11.47 -17.92 3.65
C ILE A 192 -10.69 -18.86 4.56
N LEU A 193 -11.01 -18.94 5.85
CA LEU A 193 -10.36 -19.84 6.81
C LEU A 193 -11.13 -21.15 7.01
N GLU A 194 -12.36 -21.21 6.57
CA GLU A 194 -13.20 -22.40 6.53
C GLU A 194 -13.14 -23.05 5.14
#